data_0651b9a937b28705018a6a3c340c90b9
#
_entry.id   0651b9a937b28705018a6a3c340c90b9
#
_cell.length_a   1.000
_cell.length_b   1.000
_cell.length_c   1.000
_cell.angle_alpha   90.00
_cell.angle_beta   90.00
_cell.angle_gamma   90.00
#
_symmetry.space_group_name_H-M   'P 1'
#
loop_
_entity.id
_entity.type
_entity.pdbx_description
1 polymer ?
#
loop_
_entity_poly.entity_id
_entity_poly.type
_entity_poly.pdbx_seq_one_letter_code
_entity_poly.pdbx_strand_id
1 'polypeptide(L)'
;VWSTKTNQQMKKQKITGWLLISGAAGVFIPYTILSIIFNYPDVLRQEPGSILTQFHHGGNGLIGTWFAFAILGLPLLPAYQLIGQQAEKHSIWAKTATMLGVTGLIVQMIGLLRWTFVVPVLSEQYVNTTDPAIKAAAISSFSTLHQFAGVLLGEHLGQLFTIIWTIMISLILMKAKFFSRWMGWLGIISSLIYLLAQADLFATVIPGFPVWEMAGFLGSTLWLIWLIITGILMIRKKTGFE
;
A
#
# COMPACT_ATOMS: atom_id res chain seq x y z
N VAL A 1 9.53 -17.69 35.81
CA VAL A 1 8.35 -17.02 35.28
C VAL A 1 8.68 -15.72 34.55
N TRP A 2 9.56 -14.85 35.06
CA TRP A 2 9.97 -13.59 34.42
C TRP A 2 10.79 -13.82 33.12
N SER A 3 11.74 -14.75 33.16
CA SER A 3 12.61 -15.08 32.01
C SER A 3 11.84 -15.59 30.80
N THR A 4 10.80 -16.40 31.00
CA THR A 4 9.97 -16.99 29.93
C THR A 4 9.09 -15.93 29.24
N LYS A 5 8.49 -14.99 29.99
CA LYS A 5 7.67 -13.90 29.43
C LYS A 5 8.52 -12.96 28.57
N THR A 6 9.72 -12.60 29.05
CA THR A 6 10.65 -11.73 28.30
C THR A 6 11.10 -12.40 26.99
N ASN A 7 11.43 -13.70 27.01
CA ASN A 7 11.81 -14.44 25.81
C ASN A 7 10.67 -14.52 24.78
N GLN A 8 9.43 -14.73 25.22
CA GLN A 8 8.27 -14.78 24.34
C GLN A 8 7.99 -13.40 23.69
N GLN A 9 8.15 -12.32 24.45
CA GLN A 9 7.97 -10.96 23.95
C GLN A 9 9.05 -10.59 22.91
N MET A 10 10.31 -10.92 23.17
CA MET A 10 11.40 -10.74 22.20
C MET A 10 11.18 -11.56 20.92
N LYS A 11 10.69 -12.78 21.04
CA LYS A 11 10.36 -13.61 19.87
C LYS A 11 9.27 -12.96 19.01
N LYS A 12 8.17 -12.50 19.61
CA LYS A 12 7.10 -11.77 18.91
C LYS A 12 7.63 -10.54 18.19
N GLN A 13 8.47 -9.76 18.87
CA GLN A 13 9.06 -8.54 18.30
C GLN A 13 9.93 -8.84 17.08
N LYS A 14 10.78 -9.87 17.12
CA LYS A 14 11.59 -10.31 15.98
C LYS A 14 10.72 -10.79 14.81
N ILE A 15 9.67 -11.57 15.09
CA ILE A 15 8.71 -12.01 14.08
C ILE A 15 8.07 -10.80 13.41
N THR A 16 7.59 -9.83 14.19
CA THR A 16 7.01 -8.58 13.67
C THR A 16 7.99 -7.85 12.76
N GLY A 17 9.26 -7.77 13.17
CA GLY A 17 10.30 -7.13 12.35
C GLY A 17 10.52 -7.82 11.01
N TRP A 18 10.59 -9.14 10.98
CA TRP A 18 10.73 -9.89 9.73
C TRP A 18 9.48 -9.77 8.83
N LEU A 19 8.28 -9.77 9.40
CA LEU A 19 7.04 -9.57 8.66
C LEU A 19 6.98 -8.17 8.02
N LEU A 20 7.43 -7.13 8.72
CA LEU A 20 7.52 -5.78 8.15
C LEU A 20 8.48 -5.72 6.98
N ILE A 21 9.69 -6.28 7.13
CA ILE A 21 10.71 -6.25 6.09
C ILE A 21 10.25 -7.06 4.87
N SER A 22 9.76 -8.28 5.09
CA SER A 22 9.30 -9.14 3.98
C SER A 22 8.09 -8.55 3.25
N GLY A 23 7.14 -7.97 3.98
CA GLY A 23 5.98 -7.33 3.37
C GLY A 23 6.33 -6.05 2.61
N ALA A 24 7.21 -5.20 3.18
CA ALA A 24 7.68 -3.99 2.50
C ALA A 24 8.48 -4.33 1.22
N ALA A 25 9.38 -5.32 1.29
CA ALA A 25 10.10 -5.80 0.11
C ALA A 25 9.15 -6.43 -0.92
N GLY A 26 8.16 -7.20 -0.44
CA GLY A 26 7.12 -7.81 -1.27
C GLY A 26 6.27 -6.80 -2.03
N VAL A 27 6.07 -5.61 -1.49
CA VAL A 27 5.41 -4.49 -2.21
C VAL A 27 6.41 -3.79 -3.13
N PHE A 28 7.60 -3.50 -2.66
CA PHE A 28 8.59 -2.70 -3.40
C PHE A 28 9.07 -3.37 -4.69
N ILE A 29 9.35 -4.67 -4.66
CA ILE A 29 9.89 -5.39 -5.82
C ILE A 29 8.92 -5.37 -7.01
N PRO A 30 7.66 -5.84 -6.90
CA PRO A 30 6.74 -5.80 -8.04
C PRO A 30 6.36 -4.36 -8.44
N TYR A 31 6.30 -3.40 -7.52
CA TYR A 31 6.16 -1.98 -7.84
C TYR A 31 7.27 -1.53 -8.81
N THR A 32 8.53 -1.82 -8.48
CA THR A 32 9.68 -1.45 -9.32
C THR A 32 9.63 -2.15 -10.68
N ILE A 33 9.24 -3.42 -10.73
CA ILE A 33 9.07 -4.14 -12.00
C ILE A 33 7.98 -3.46 -12.85
N LEU A 34 6.82 -3.15 -12.26
CA LEU A 34 5.71 -2.48 -12.96
C LEU A 34 6.09 -1.08 -13.46
N SER A 35 6.92 -0.34 -12.75
CA SER A 35 7.40 0.96 -13.22
C SER A 35 8.25 0.84 -14.49
N ILE A 36 8.97 -0.26 -14.65
CA ILE A 36 9.82 -0.52 -15.82
C ILE A 36 9.00 -1.06 -17.00
N ILE A 37 8.15 -2.07 -16.75
CA ILE A 37 7.48 -2.80 -17.85
C ILE A 37 6.10 -2.24 -18.22
N PHE A 38 5.49 -1.43 -17.36
CA PHE A 38 4.13 -0.93 -17.56
C PHE A 38 3.98 0.57 -17.27
N ASN A 39 5.09 1.29 -17.10
CA ASN A 39 5.11 2.73 -16.77
C ASN A 39 4.22 3.10 -15.57
N TYR A 40 4.17 2.24 -14.56
CA TYR A 40 3.39 2.48 -13.33
C TYR A 40 4.13 3.50 -12.43
N PRO A 41 3.49 4.50 -11.84
CA PRO A 41 2.03 4.72 -11.79
C PRO A 41 1.43 5.57 -12.93
N ASP A 42 2.22 6.16 -13.81
CA ASP A 42 1.78 7.14 -14.81
C ASP A 42 0.76 6.55 -15.80
N VAL A 43 0.86 5.25 -16.09
CA VAL A 43 -0.10 4.51 -16.91
C VAL A 43 -1.54 4.65 -16.40
N LEU A 44 -1.73 4.83 -15.09
CA LEU A 44 -3.08 4.93 -14.49
C LEU A 44 -3.85 6.19 -14.92
N ARG A 45 -3.17 7.17 -15.50
CA ARG A 45 -3.75 8.46 -15.93
C ARG A 45 -3.81 8.58 -17.46
N GLN A 46 -3.46 7.50 -18.18
CA GLN A 46 -3.55 7.46 -19.64
C GLN A 46 -4.98 7.21 -20.11
N GLU A 47 -5.18 7.32 -21.43
CA GLU A 47 -6.43 7.02 -22.08
C GLU A 47 -6.77 5.51 -21.93
N PRO A 48 -8.04 5.14 -21.56
CA PRO A 48 -8.41 3.77 -21.23
C PRO A 48 -8.11 2.73 -22.33
N GLY A 49 -8.33 3.05 -23.59
CA GLY A 49 -8.03 2.13 -24.70
C GLY A 49 -6.55 1.88 -24.86
N SER A 50 -5.71 2.90 -24.61
CA SER A 50 -4.24 2.77 -24.58
C SER A 50 -3.81 1.83 -23.45
N ILE A 51 -4.36 2.00 -22.24
CA ILE A 51 -4.08 1.13 -21.09
C ILE A 51 -4.43 -0.32 -21.40
N LEU A 52 -5.66 -0.56 -21.94
CA LEU A 52 -6.11 -1.91 -22.27
C LEU A 52 -5.22 -2.57 -23.33
N THR A 53 -4.78 -1.81 -24.34
CA THR A 53 -3.87 -2.30 -25.37
C THR A 53 -2.49 -2.65 -24.81
N GLN A 54 -1.89 -1.76 -24.02
CA GLN A 54 -0.61 -2.01 -23.36
C GLN A 54 -0.68 -3.21 -22.43
N PHE A 55 -1.79 -3.33 -21.69
CA PHE A 55 -1.99 -4.44 -20.76
C PHE A 55 -2.08 -5.78 -21.50
N HIS A 56 -2.82 -5.83 -22.61
CA HIS A 56 -2.93 -7.04 -23.45
C HIS A 56 -1.56 -7.48 -23.97
N HIS A 57 -0.74 -6.55 -24.46
CA HIS A 57 0.61 -6.85 -24.93
C HIS A 57 1.56 -7.34 -23.82
N GLY A 58 1.34 -6.94 -22.57
CA GLY A 58 2.11 -7.39 -21.41
C GLY A 58 1.87 -8.87 -21.03
N GLY A 59 0.76 -9.45 -21.45
CA GLY A 59 0.44 -10.87 -21.31
C GLY A 59 0.52 -11.41 -19.88
N ASN A 60 0.77 -12.72 -19.77
CA ASN A 60 0.78 -13.43 -18.49
C ASN A 60 1.85 -12.92 -17.50
N GLY A 61 2.97 -12.41 -18.01
CA GLY A 61 4.04 -11.84 -17.16
C GLY A 61 3.56 -10.60 -16.41
N LEU A 62 2.83 -9.72 -17.09
CA LEU A 62 2.25 -8.52 -16.48
C LEU A 62 1.16 -8.88 -15.47
N ILE A 63 0.27 -9.82 -15.81
CA ILE A 63 -0.78 -10.33 -14.89
C ILE A 63 -0.14 -10.90 -13.62
N GLY A 64 0.89 -11.74 -13.77
CA GLY A 64 1.63 -12.32 -12.64
C GLY A 64 2.31 -11.27 -11.76
N THR A 65 2.86 -10.21 -12.37
CA THR A 65 3.48 -9.11 -11.63
C THR A 65 2.46 -8.31 -10.82
N TRP A 66 1.27 -8.03 -11.40
CA TRP A 66 0.18 -7.38 -10.68
C TRP A 66 -0.36 -8.25 -9.53
N PHE A 67 -0.48 -9.57 -9.75
CA PHE A 67 -0.85 -10.49 -8.69
C PHE A 67 0.18 -10.48 -7.55
N ALA A 68 1.47 -10.55 -7.89
CA ALA A 68 2.55 -10.46 -6.90
C ALA A 68 2.47 -9.13 -6.12
N PHE A 69 2.23 -8.00 -6.81
CA PHE A 69 2.08 -6.70 -6.16
C PHE A 69 0.91 -6.67 -5.19
N ALA A 70 -0.21 -7.31 -5.54
CA ALA A 70 -1.38 -7.37 -4.68
C ALA A 70 -1.15 -8.20 -3.41
N ILE A 71 -0.43 -9.35 -3.51
CA ILE A 71 -0.42 -10.33 -2.41
C ILE A 71 0.90 -10.44 -1.64
N LEU A 72 2.04 -10.02 -2.20
CA LEU A 72 3.31 -10.10 -1.47
C LEU A 72 3.40 -9.12 -0.29
N GLY A 73 2.49 -8.17 -0.19
CA GLY A 73 2.26 -7.33 1.00
C GLY A 73 1.53 -8.03 2.15
N LEU A 74 0.98 -9.24 1.98
CA LEU A 74 0.24 -9.99 3.01
C LEU A 74 0.96 -10.09 4.37
N PRO A 75 2.29 -10.23 4.47
CA PRO A 75 2.98 -10.25 5.76
C PRO A 75 2.77 -8.97 6.60
N LEU A 76 2.40 -7.85 5.98
CA LEU A 76 2.08 -6.62 6.71
C LEU A 76 0.81 -6.75 7.58
N LEU A 77 -0.16 -7.59 7.20
CA LEU A 77 -1.39 -7.78 7.97
C LEU A 77 -1.10 -8.29 9.40
N PRO A 78 -0.45 -9.46 9.59
CA PRO A 78 -0.08 -9.91 10.92
C PRO A 78 0.94 -8.97 11.58
N ALA A 79 1.83 -8.29 10.85
CA ALA A 79 2.74 -7.32 11.41
C ALA A 79 1.99 -6.16 12.08
N TYR A 80 1.00 -5.57 11.41
CA TYR A 80 0.18 -4.48 11.96
C TYR A 80 -0.60 -4.93 13.18
N GLN A 81 -1.15 -6.15 13.16
CA GLN A 81 -1.83 -6.73 14.31
C GLN A 81 -0.90 -6.90 15.51
N LEU A 82 0.32 -7.40 15.29
CA LEU A 82 1.31 -7.59 16.36
C LEU A 82 1.81 -6.26 16.93
N ILE A 83 2.01 -5.23 16.09
CA ILE A 83 2.34 -3.87 16.53
C ILE A 83 1.19 -3.31 17.37
N GLY A 84 -0.05 -3.44 16.89
CA GLY A 84 -1.24 -2.98 17.59
C GLY A 84 -1.36 -3.58 18.99
N GLN A 85 -1.24 -4.90 19.12
CA GLN A 85 -1.26 -5.58 20.43
C GLN A 85 -0.19 -5.06 21.40
N GLN A 86 0.98 -4.68 20.91
CA GLN A 86 2.02 -4.11 21.72
C GLN A 86 1.72 -2.65 22.09
N ALA A 87 1.16 -1.89 21.16
CA ALA A 87 0.78 -0.49 21.34
C ALA A 87 -0.42 -0.29 22.29
N GLU A 88 -1.30 -1.29 22.43
CA GLU A 88 -2.48 -1.24 23.33
C GLU A 88 -2.12 -0.96 24.78
N LYS A 89 -0.94 -1.34 25.22
CA LYS A 89 -0.44 -1.05 26.59
C LYS A 89 -0.17 0.45 26.83
N HIS A 90 -0.01 1.21 25.73
CA HIS A 90 0.43 2.61 25.80
C HIS A 90 -0.64 3.60 25.30
N SER A 91 -1.70 3.13 24.63
CA SER A 91 -2.75 3.99 24.12
C SER A 91 -4.04 3.22 23.86
N ILE A 92 -5.16 3.82 24.27
CA ILE A 92 -6.51 3.34 23.96
C ILE A 92 -6.81 3.39 22.45
N TRP A 93 -6.09 4.24 21.70
CA TRP A 93 -6.27 4.41 20.27
C TRP A 93 -5.55 3.35 19.42
N ALA A 94 -4.75 2.46 20.05
CA ALA A 94 -3.97 1.45 19.32
C ALA A 94 -4.87 0.46 18.56
N LYS A 95 -6.02 0.08 19.12
CA LYS A 95 -7.00 -0.79 18.42
C LYS A 95 -7.56 -0.12 17.17
N THR A 96 -7.96 1.15 17.29
CA THR A 96 -8.48 1.93 16.16
C THR A 96 -7.42 2.07 15.07
N ALA A 97 -6.18 2.40 15.45
CA ALA A 97 -5.06 2.46 14.51
C ALA A 97 -4.88 1.12 13.78
N THR A 98 -4.83 0.01 14.51
CA THR A 98 -4.68 -1.33 13.93
C THR A 98 -5.80 -1.67 12.96
N MET A 99 -7.05 -1.39 13.32
CA MET A 99 -8.21 -1.59 12.46
C MET A 99 -8.07 -0.80 11.15
N LEU A 100 -7.72 0.48 11.23
CA LEU A 100 -7.52 1.33 10.04
C LEU A 100 -6.38 0.79 9.17
N GLY A 101 -5.23 0.46 9.76
CA GLY A 101 -4.10 -0.08 8.99
C GLY A 101 -4.43 -1.38 8.27
N VAL A 102 -5.06 -2.34 8.96
CA VAL A 102 -5.48 -3.62 8.36
C VAL A 102 -6.51 -3.40 7.27
N THR A 103 -7.53 -2.56 7.51
CA THR A 103 -8.54 -2.23 6.49
C THR A 103 -7.88 -1.55 5.29
N GLY A 104 -6.96 -0.60 5.51
CA GLY A 104 -6.21 0.06 4.44
C GLY A 104 -5.48 -0.93 3.53
N LEU A 105 -4.75 -1.89 4.12
CA LEU A 105 -4.07 -2.93 3.35
C LEU A 105 -5.05 -3.80 2.54
N ILE A 106 -6.17 -4.21 3.15
CA ILE A 106 -7.16 -5.06 2.47
C ILE A 106 -7.78 -4.34 1.28
N VAL A 107 -8.20 -3.07 1.43
CA VAL A 107 -8.81 -2.33 0.31
C VAL A 107 -7.80 -2.01 -0.78
N GLN A 108 -6.52 -1.77 -0.47
CA GLN A 108 -5.46 -1.66 -1.47
C GLN A 108 -5.30 -2.97 -2.26
N MET A 109 -5.27 -4.11 -1.58
CA MET A 109 -5.19 -5.42 -2.23
C MET A 109 -6.38 -5.65 -3.19
N ILE A 110 -7.61 -5.32 -2.76
CA ILE A 110 -8.80 -5.41 -3.62
C ILE A 110 -8.63 -4.52 -4.85
N GLY A 111 -8.17 -3.28 -4.64
CA GLY A 111 -7.89 -2.36 -5.74
C GLY A 111 -6.88 -2.92 -6.74
N LEU A 112 -5.78 -3.51 -6.26
CA LEU A 112 -4.73 -4.09 -7.11
C LEU A 112 -5.20 -5.37 -7.83
N LEU A 113 -6.00 -6.22 -7.19
CA LEU A 113 -6.47 -7.48 -7.76
C LEU A 113 -7.37 -7.29 -9.00
N ARG A 114 -7.90 -6.09 -9.27
CA ARG A 114 -8.59 -5.81 -10.53
C ARG A 114 -7.70 -6.05 -11.75
N TRP A 115 -6.40 -5.76 -11.63
CA TRP A 115 -5.41 -5.96 -12.70
C TRP A 115 -5.13 -7.44 -12.98
N THR A 116 -5.45 -8.33 -12.04
CA THR A 116 -5.26 -9.77 -12.21
C THR A 116 -6.52 -10.45 -12.74
N PHE A 117 -7.72 -10.05 -12.27
CA PHE A 117 -8.93 -10.82 -12.52
C PHE A 117 -9.94 -10.14 -13.45
N VAL A 118 -9.89 -8.82 -13.64
CA VAL A 118 -10.88 -8.12 -14.44
C VAL A 118 -10.26 -7.46 -15.67
N VAL A 119 -9.15 -6.75 -15.50
CA VAL A 119 -8.50 -6.04 -16.62
C VAL A 119 -8.05 -6.98 -17.75
N PRO A 120 -7.55 -8.22 -17.50
CA PRO A 120 -7.23 -9.15 -18.58
C PRO A 120 -8.42 -9.43 -19.52
N VAL A 121 -9.60 -9.66 -18.93
CA VAL A 121 -10.84 -9.95 -19.69
C VAL A 121 -11.24 -8.74 -20.54
N LEU A 122 -11.20 -7.53 -19.96
CA LEU A 122 -11.55 -6.31 -20.68
C LEU A 122 -10.54 -5.97 -21.77
N SER A 123 -9.25 -6.21 -21.54
CA SER A 123 -8.20 -5.97 -22.54
C SER A 123 -8.31 -6.91 -23.72
N GLU A 124 -8.62 -8.19 -23.47
CA GLU A 124 -8.88 -9.17 -24.52
C GLU A 124 -10.10 -8.80 -25.36
N GLN A 125 -11.21 -8.43 -24.72
CA GLN A 125 -12.41 -7.96 -25.40
C GLN A 125 -12.14 -6.72 -26.26
N TYR A 126 -11.35 -5.77 -25.74
CA TYR A 126 -11.04 -4.54 -26.46
C TYR A 126 -10.17 -4.76 -27.70
N VAL A 127 -9.12 -5.59 -27.56
CA VAL A 127 -8.12 -5.78 -28.64
C VAL A 127 -8.62 -6.73 -29.72
N ASN A 128 -9.32 -7.82 -29.36
CA ASN A 128 -9.69 -8.88 -30.29
C ASN A 128 -11.02 -8.61 -31.05
N THR A 129 -11.69 -7.52 -30.77
CA THR A 129 -12.92 -7.16 -31.51
C THR A 129 -12.68 -6.07 -32.54
N THR A 130 -13.44 -6.13 -33.66
CA THR A 130 -13.55 -5.04 -34.61
C THR A 130 -14.85 -4.23 -34.43
N ASP A 131 -15.77 -4.70 -33.57
CA ASP A 131 -17.03 -4.05 -33.27
C ASP A 131 -16.85 -2.81 -32.40
N PRO A 132 -17.18 -1.60 -32.90
CA PRO A 132 -17.04 -0.37 -32.10
C PRO A 132 -17.88 -0.36 -30.81
N ALA A 133 -19.03 -1.04 -30.79
CA ALA A 133 -19.88 -1.11 -29.60
C ALA A 133 -19.25 -1.93 -28.49
N ILE A 134 -18.62 -3.06 -28.82
CA ILE A 134 -17.88 -3.90 -27.85
C ILE A 134 -16.66 -3.15 -27.33
N LYS A 135 -15.93 -2.42 -28.20
CA LYS A 135 -14.80 -1.57 -27.75
C LYS A 135 -15.26 -0.50 -26.77
N ALA A 136 -16.34 0.22 -27.10
CA ALA A 136 -16.89 1.25 -26.23
C ALA A 136 -17.36 0.68 -24.88
N ALA A 137 -17.96 -0.50 -24.86
CA ALA A 137 -18.37 -1.20 -23.65
C ALA A 137 -17.16 -1.59 -22.78
N ALA A 138 -16.09 -2.10 -23.37
CA ALA A 138 -14.86 -2.46 -22.64
C ALA A 138 -14.20 -1.21 -22.02
N ILE A 139 -14.11 -0.10 -22.75
CA ILE A 139 -13.62 1.20 -22.24
C ILE A 139 -14.47 1.69 -21.07
N SER A 140 -15.79 1.70 -21.22
CA SER A 140 -16.71 2.17 -20.16
C SER A 140 -16.61 1.31 -18.90
N SER A 141 -16.55 -0.01 -19.05
CA SER A 141 -16.40 -0.96 -17.95
C SER A 141 -15.05 -0.77 -17.24
N PHE A 142 -13.96 -0.64 -18.00
CA PHE A 142 -12.65 -0.36 -17.45
C PHE A 142 -12.62 0.95 -16.68
N SER A 143 -13.13 2.04 -17.26
CA SER A 143 -13.14 3.36 -16.63
C SER A 143 -13.91 3.37 -15.30
N THR A 144 -15.09 2.73 -15.28
CA THR A 144 -15.90 2.59 -14.05
C THR A 144 -15.17 1.78 -12.99
N LEU A 145 -14.60 0.64 -13.37
CA LEU A 145 -13.84 -0.22 -12.45
C LEU A 145 -12.57 0.47 -11.96
N HIS A 146 -11.87 1.17 -12.85
CA HIS A 146 -10.65 1.90 -12.53
C HIS A 146 -10.93 3.00 -11.49
N GLN A 147 -11.98 3.78 -11.72
CA GLN A 147 -12.40 4.85 -10.81
C GLN A 147 -12.88 4.30 -9.46
N PHE A 148 -13.68 3.23 -9.46
CA PHE A 148 -14.22 2.67 -8.22
C PHE A 148 -13.17 1.85 -7.43
N ALA A 149 -12.63 0.80 -8.04
CA ALA A 149 -11.73 -0.11 -7.33
C ALA A 149 -10.29 0.44 -7.24
N GLY A 150 -9.84 1.20 -8.26
CA GLY A 150 -8.54 1.84 -8.26
C GLY A 150 -8.51 3.10 -7.41
N VAL A 151 -9.12 4.16 -7.95
CA VAL A 151 -9.03 5.50 -7.35
C VAL A 151 -9.70 5.55 -5.99
N LEU A 152 -10.96 5.13 -5.86
CA LEU A 152 -11.70 5.23 -4.59
C LEU A 152 -11.19 4.23 -3.54
N LEU A 153 -11.18 2.92 -3.86
CA LEU A 153 -10.84 1.91 -2.84
C LEU A 153 -9.33 1.84 -2.62
N GLY A 154 -8.56 1.49 -3.66
CA GLY A 154 -7.14 1.22 -3.53
C GLY A 154 -6.32 2.45 -3.17
N GLU A 155 -6.50 3.52 -3.94
CA GLU A 155 -5.68 4.72 -3.78
C GLU A 155 -6.25 5.65 -2.70
N HIS A 156 -7.54 6.04 -2.73
CA HIS A 156 -8.07 6.98 -1.74
C HIS A 156 -8.18 6.34 -0.35
N LEU A 157 -9.10 5.41 -0.17
CA LEU A 157 -9.36 4.82 1.15
C LEU A 157 -8.15 4.03 1.67
N GLY A 158 -7.52 3.23 0.82
CA GLY A 158 -6.38 2.42 1.22
C GLY A 158 -5.18 3.24 1.67
N GLN A 159 -4.81 4.28 0.91
CA GLN A 159 -3.73 5.18 1.28
C GLN A 159 -4.10 6.02 2.51
N LEU A 160 -5.31 6.58 2.57
CA LEU A 160 -5.74 7.41 3.69
C LEU A 160 -5.68 6.64 5.02
N PHE A 161 -6.17 5.40 5.03
CA PHE A 161 -6.11 4.55 6.23
C PHE A 161 -4.67 4.18 6.60
N THR A 162 -3.81 3.93 5.62
CA THR A 162 -2.38 3.69 5.83
C THR A 162 -1.68 4.92 6.41
N ILE A 163 -1.99 6.11 5.91
CA ILE A 163 -1.48 7.39 6.41
C ILE A 163 -1.88 7.59 7.88
N ILE A 164 -3.16 7.45 8.18
CA ILE A 164 -3.68 7.62 9.56
C ILE A 164 -3.04 6.60 10.49
N TRP A 165 -2.97 5.34 10.09
CA TRP A 165 -2.31 4.28 10.86
C TRP A 165 -0.86 4.62 11.16
N THR A 166 -0.10 5.03 10.15
CA THR A 166 1.33 5.35 10.29
C THR A 166 1.55 6.50 11.26
N ILE A 167 0.74 7.58 11.17
CA ILE A 167 0.81 8.72 12.09
C ILE A 167 0.49 8.26 13.52
N MET A 168 -0.63 7.56 13.72
CA MET A 168 -1.06 7.10 15.04
C MET A 168 -0.02 6.17 15.68
N ILE A 169 0.47 5.18 14.96
CA ILE A 169 1.48 4.24 15.46
C ILE A 169 2.80 4.96 15.75
N SER A 170 3.23 5.88 14.90
CA SER A 170 4.43 6.68 15.13
C SER A 170 4.34 7.47 16.44
N LEU A 171 3.21 8.14 16.69
CA LEU A 171 2.97 8.90 17.93
C LEU A 171 2.94 7.98 19.16
N ILE A 172 2.25 6.84 19.10
CA ILE A 172 2.15 5.89 20.20
C ILE A 172 3.54 5.31 20.54
N LEU A 173 4.31 4.91 19.52
CA LEU A 173 5.63 4.31 19.73
C LEU A 173 6.70 5.32 20.19
N MET A 174 6.55 6.60 19.82
CA MET A 174 7.37 7.67 20.40
C MET A 174 7.03 7.90 21.89
N LYS A 175 5.74 7.97 22.22
CA LYS A 175 5.29 8.14 23.62
C LYS A 175 5.73 6.97 24.48
N ALA A 176 5.70 5.76 23.97
CA ALA A 176 6.19 4.54 24.60
C ALA A 176 7.74 4.45 24.66
N LYS A 177 8.47 5.47 24.19
CA LYS A 177 9.94 5.48 24.07
C LYS A 177 10.50 4.28 23.31
N PHE A 178 9.67 3.61 22.51
CA PHE A 178 10.11 2.54 21.63
C PHE A 178 10.82 3.09 20.41
N PHE A 179 10.28 4.17 19.80
CA PHE A 179 10.95 4.93 18.74
C PHE A 179 11.76 6.09 19.32
N SER A 180 12.93 6.34 18.72
CA SER A 180 13.58 7.63 18.80
C SER A 180 12.72 8.72 18.14
N ARG A 181 12.88 9.97 18.54
CA ARG A 181 12.08 11.09 17.97
C ARG A 181 12.17 11.16 16.43
N TRP A 182 13.38 10.99 15.87
CA TRP A 182 13.56 11.07 14.42
C TRP A 182 12.78 9.98 13.68
N MET A 183 12.70 8.76 14.24
CA MET A 183 11.99 7.64 13.63
C MET A 183 10.47 7.88 13.59
N GLY A 184 9.93 8.43 14.65
CA GLY A 184 8.52 8.83 14.68
C GLY A 184 8.23 9.96 13.70
N TRP A 185 9.08 10.98 13.64
CA TRP A 185 8.95 12.06 12.67
C TRP A 185 9.09 11.59 11.22
N LEU A 186 9.96 10.61 10.94
CA LEU A 186 10.06 10.02 9.60
C LEU A 186 8.71 9.42 9.17
N GLY A 187 8.03 8.66 10.05
CA GLY A 187 6.70 8.13 9.75
C GLY A 187 5.64 9.22 9.55
N ILE A 188 5.65 10.28 10.35
CA ILE A 188 4.71 11.39 10.22
C ILE A 188 4.96 12.18 8.93
N ILE A 189 6.21 12.55 8.63
CA ILE A 189 6.57 13.34 7.44
C ILE A 189 6.27 12.54 6.16
N SER A 190 6.64 11.24 6.11
CA SER A 190 6.29 10.39 4.97
C SER A 190 4.78 10.33 4.74
N SER A 191 4.00 10.26 5.81
CA SER A 191 2.54 10.26 5.76
C SER A 191 1.95 11.58 5.28
N LEU A 192 2.52 12.72 5.70
CA LEU A 192 2.07 14.04 5.23
C LEU A 192 2.40 14.26 3.76
N ILE A 193 3.58 13.81 3.29
CA ILE A 193 3.91 13.84 1.86
C ILE A 193 2.95 12.94 1.09
N TYR A 194 2.68 11.73 1.59
CA TYR A 194 1.77 10.80 0.95
C TYR A 194 0.32 11.30 0.95
N LEU A 195 -0.08 12.11 1.93
CA LEU A 195 -1.39 12.78 1.95
C LEU A 195 -1.53 13.78 0.79
N LEU A 196 -0.45 14.46 0.41
CA LEU A 196 -0.48 15.38 -0.74
C LEU A 196 -0.74 14.64 -2.06
N ALA A 197 -0.41 13.35 -2.16
CA ALA A 197 -0.74 12.53 -3.31
C ALA A 197 -2.26 12.34 -3.52
N GLN A 198 -3.08 12.59 -2.50
CA GLN A 198 -4.54 12.56 -2.64
C GLN A 198 -5.05 13.61 -3.63
N ALA A 199 -4.29 14.70 -3.85
CA ALA A 199 -4.62 15.73 -4.83
C ALA A 199 -4.72 15.16 -6.25
N ASP A 200 -3.86 14.19 -6.62
CA ASP A 200 -3.89 13.51 -7.91
C ASP A 200 -5.22 12.77 -8.14
N LEU A 201 -5.81 12.21 -7.09
CA LEU A 201 -7.10 11.52 -7.15
C LEU A 201 -8.25 12.50 -7.38
N PHE A 202 -8.22 13.67 -6.76
CA PHE A 202 -9.20 14.73 -7.01
C PHE A 202 -9.08 15.29 -8.43
N ALA A 203 -7.88 15.36 -8.98
CA ALA A 203 -7.66 15.78 -10.37
C ALA A 203 -8.33 14.84 -11.40
N THR A 204 -8.61 13.58 -11.04
CA THR A 204 -9.37 12.66 -11.91
C THR A 204 -10.84 13.06 -12.10
N VAL A 205 -11.39 13.90 -11.22
CA VAL A 205 -12.81 14.31 -11.20
C VAL A 205 -13.00 15.82 -11.19
N ILE A 206 -11.97 16.59 -10.88
CA ILE A 206 -11.99 18.07 -10.84
C ILE A 206 -10.93 18.60 -11.79
N PRO A 207 -11.31 19.06 -12.99
CA PRO A 207 -10.35 19.61 -13.96
C PRO A 207 -9.53 20.78 -13.37
N GLY A 208 -8.21 20.74 -13.56
CA GLY A 208 -7.30 21.80 -13.07
C GLY A 208 -7.02 21.76 -11.56
N PHE A 209 -7.40 20.69 -10.86
CA PHE A 209 -7.02 20.54 -9.44
C PHE A 209 -5.48 20.53 -9.30
N PRO A 210 -4.90 21.31 -8.38
CA PRO A 210 -3.45 21.41 -8.25
C PRO A 210 -2.85 20.10 -7.73
N VAL A 211 -1.88 19.55 -8.45
CA VAL A 211 -1.21 18.28 -8.13
C VAL A 211 0.27 18.50 -7.94
N TRP A 212 0.85 17.79 -6.98
CA TRP A 212 2.28 17.61 -6.87
C TRP A 212 2.64 16.17 -7.30
N GLU A 213 3.02 16.00 -8.55
CA GLU A 213 3.24 14.70 -9.21
C GLU A 213 4.17 13.75 -8.43
N MET A 214 5.20 14.30 -7.76
CA MET A 214 6.16 13.51 -6.99
C MET A 214 5.63 13.05 -5.63
N ALA A 215 4.50 13.55 -5.14
CA ALA A 215 4.00 13.28 -3.79
C ALA A 215 3.73 11.79 -3.57
N GLY A 216 3.12 11.12 -4.54
CA GLY A 216 2.81 9.68 -4.48
C GLY A 216 4.06 8.82 -4.38
N PHE A 217 5.02 9.07 -5.27
CA PHE A 217 6.30 8.35 -5.30
C PHE A 217 7.12 8.58 -4.02
N LEU A 218 7.32 9.84 -3.64
CA LEU A 218 8.12 10.17 -2.46
C LEU A 218 7.46 9.68 -1.17
N GLY A 219 6.15 9.91 -1.02
CA GLY A 219 5.42 9.50 0.18
C GLY A 219 5.41 7.98 0.38
N SER A 220 5.10 7.22 -0.66
CA SER A 220 5.09 5.75 -0.60
C SER A 220 6.48 5.16 -0.40
N THR A 221 7.50 5.69 -1.07
CA THR A 221 8.88 5.23 -0.91
C THR A 221 9.41 5.48 0.50
N LEU A 222 9.21 6.69 1.05
CA LEU A 222 9.59 7.00 2.42
C LEU A 222 8.83 6.16 3.44
N TRP A 223 7.56 5.88 3.19
CA TRP A 223 6.77 4.97 4.03
C TRP A 223 7.32 3.54 4.01
N LEU A 224 7.68 2.99 2.85
CA LEU A 224 8.32 1.67 2.75
C LEU A 224 9.66 1.63 3.48
N ILE A 225 10.48 2.67 3.34
CA ILE A 225 11.75 2.82 4.08
C ILE A 225 11.46 2.83 5.58
N TRP A 226 10.46 3.57 6.05
CA TRP A 226 10.04 3.61 7.44
C TRP A 226 9.63 2.22 7.97
N LEU A 227 8.90 1.43 7.19
CA LEU A 227 8.54 0.04 7.54
C LEU A 227 9.77 -0.85 7.69
N ILE A 228 10.73 -0.76 6.75
CA ILE A 228 11.97 -1.54 6.78
C ILE A 228 12.81 -1.17 8.01
N ILE A 229 13.01 0.13 8.26
CA ILE A 229 13.78 0.59 9.42
C ILE A 229 13.08 0.16 10.73
N THR A 230 11.76 0.29 10.79
CA THR A 230 10.95 -0.21 11.94
C THR A 230 11.19 -1.70 12.15
N GLY A 231 11.15 -2.49 11.09
CA GLY A 231 11.43 -3.93 11.13
C GLY A 231 12.83 -4.25 11.66
N ILE A 232 13.85 -3.56 11.16
CA ILE A 232 15.25 -3.72 11.61
C ILE A 232 15.40 -3.36 13.09
N LEU A 233 14.79 -2.25 13.53
CA LEU A 233 14.82 -1.83 14.92
C LEU A 233 14.16 -2.87 15.83
N MET A 234 13.02 -3.44 15.41
CA MET A 234 12.34 -4.51 16.13
C MET A 234 13.20 -5.78 16.26
N ILE A 235 13.95 -6.14 15.23
CA ILE A 235 14.85 -7.31 15.29
C ILE A 235 16.04 -7.07 16.21
N ARG A 236 16.62 -5.86 16.18
CA ARG A 236 17.87 -5.53 16.90
C ARG A 236 17.65 -5.17 18.38
N LYS A 237 16.49 -4.67 18.74
CA LYS A 237 16.23 -4.22 20.11
C LYS A 237 16.12 -5.42 21.06
N LYS A 238 16.97 -5.42 22.10
CA LYS A 238 17.07 -6.50 23.11
C LYS A 238 16.03 -6.40 24.23
N THR A 239 15.37 -5.24 24.37
CA THR A 239 14.31 -5.00 25.37
C THR A 239 12.97 -4.92 24.65
N GLY A 240 11.95 -5.59 25.20
CA GLY A 240 10.58 -5.47 24.69
C GLY A 240 10.00 -4.06 24.87
N PHE A 241 8.75 -3.86 24.46
CA PHE A 241 7.96 -2.69 24.87
C PHE A 241 7.77 -2.76 26.40
N GLU A 242 8.41 -1.88 27.12
CA GLU A 242 8.21 -1.70 28.58
C GLU A 242 7.00 -0.84 28.86
#